data_9f79431b9718e7cb15a2f784fc49275c
#
_entry.id   9f79431b9718e7cb15a2f784fc49275c
#
_cell.length_a   1.000
_cell.length_b   1.000
_cell.length_c   1.000
_cell.angle_alpha   90.00
_cell.angle_beta   90.00
_cell.angle_gamma   90.00
#
_symmetry.space_group_name_H-M   'P 1'
#
loop_
_entity.id
_entity.type
_entity.pdbx_description
1 polymer ?
#
loop_
_entity_poly.entity_id
_entity_poly.type
_entity_poly.pdbx_seq_one_letter_code
_entity_poly.pdbx_strand_id
1 'polypeptide(L)'
;MNEKFKLTRRQFNKAAALATFAVISKNMDAAETNSGTLKIGLIGCGGRGFGAVKDCMEGNDNIKIVALADVFDDRLKDCRKKLESMQGRMYKGKVDIDDGHCFAGLDAYRKILETDIDVVIHATPPYARPMHIEAAIDAGKHVFTEKPLAVDPAGIRRFIKTAQKAKEKNLCLHTGTQRRSSNAYRETIKKIQDGAIGDIIAARVYWNGELPFSHDRKPEWSDLEYRLRNWYNQIWTCGDNIVEQHIHNIDIINWIMGTHPVKVVASGGRAWKPREEKYGDLWDHFECDFEYPNGVHMFSFSRHWNNSKNDVFEQVFGTKGKSMCNDMGKDTKNPYVQEHIDLIQAIRGEAPYLNTGIECAESTMTAIMGRMAAYTGQELTWDDALNADLSIVPEDLDWNKSYPIGPIPVPGKA
;
A
#
# COMPACT_ATOMS: atom_id res chain seq x y z
N MET A 1 26.54 -44.62 -13.24
CA MET A 1 25.76 -44.45 -12.00
C MET A 1 25.89 -43.01 -11.58
N ASN A 2 24.86 -42.18 -11.89
CA ASN A 2 24.79 -40.78 -11.49
C ASN A 2 23.75 -40.68 -10.38
N GLU A 3 24.21 -40.61 -9.13
CA GLU A 3 23.35 -40.27 -7.99
C GLU A 3 22.97 -38.79 -8.09
N LYS A 4 21.70 -38.52 -8.37
CA LYS A 4 21.15 -37.17 -8.27
C LYS A 4 20.94 -36.85 -6.78
N PHE A 5 21.76 -35.95 -6.24
CA PHE A 5 21.55 -35.36 -4.91
C PHE A 5 20.20 -34.64 -4.88
N LYS A 6 19.21 -35.22 -4.22
CA LYS A 6 17.94 -34.55 -3.89
C LYS A 6 18.13 -33.83 -2.56
N LEU A 7 18.32 -32.53 -2.61
CA LEU A 7 18.25 -31.68 -1.41
C LEU A 7 16.82 -31.67 -0.86
N THR A 8 16.67 -31.97 0.42
CA THR A 8 15.37 -31.84 1.10
C THR A 8 15.02 -30.35 1.26
N ARG A 9 13.71 -30.03 1.26
CA ARG A 9 13.19 -28.66 1.40
C ARG A 9 13.79 -27.89 2.60
N ARG A 10 14.11 -28.61 3.69
CA ARG A 10 14.75 -28.06 4.90
C ARG A 10 16.22 -27.68 4.67
N GLN A 11 16.92 -28.42 3.80
CA GLN A 11 18.31 -28.15 3.42
C GLN A 11 18.40 -26.98 2.42
N PHE A 12 17.43 -26.86 1.52
CA PHE A 12 17.33 -25.74 0.59
C PHE A 12 17.05 -24.41 1.33
N ASN A 13 16.10 -24.40 2.28
CA ASN A 13 15.81 -23.20 3.09
C ASN A 13 16.97 -22.81 4.01
N LYS A 14 17.74 -23.78 4.55
CA LYS A 14 18.95 -23.47 5.32
C LYS A 14 20.09 -22.93 4.45
N ALA A 15 20.24 -23.42 3.23
CA ALA A 15 21.24 -22.93 2.28
C ALA A 15 20.90 -21.51 1.77
N ALA A 16 19.62 -21.22 1.52
CA ALA A 16 19.14 -19.89 1.16
C ALA A 16 19.33 -18.87 2.29
N ALA A 17 19.02 -19.24 3.54
CA ALA A 17 19.22 -18.39 4.71
C ALA A 17 20.72 -18.11 4.99
N LEU A 18 21.60 -19.11 4.81
CA LEU A 18 23.04 -18.93 4.97
C LEU A 18 23.68 -18.12 3.85
N ALA A 19 23.18 -18.22 2.61
CA ALA A 19 23.63 -17.40 1.48
C ALA A 19 23.24 -15.93 1.68
N THR A 20 22.05 -15.66 2.24
CA THR A 20 21.59 -14.30 2.57
C THR A 20 22.44 -13.68 3.68
N PHE A 21 22.81 -14.44 4.71
CA PHE A 21 23.68 -13.95 5.79
C PHE A 21 25.13 -13.69 5.33
N ALA A 22 25.67 -14.47 4.41
CA ALA A 22 27.05 -14.32 3.92
C ALA A 22 27.20 -13.12 2.95
N VAL A 23 26.13 -12.68 2.28
CA VAL A 23 26.13 -11.47 1.42
C VAL A 23 25.97 -10.20 2.27
N ILE A 24 25.24 -10.27 3.38
CA ILE A 24 25.05 -9.13 4.29
C ILE A 24 26.32 -8.76 5.06
N SER A 25 27.22 -9.71 5.33
CA SER A 25 28.45 -9.44 6.11
C SER A 25 29.61 -8.80 5.30
N LYS A 26 29.48 -8.64 3.98
CA LYS A 26 30.54 -8.08 3.13
C LYS A 26 30.35 -6.61 2.73
N ASN A 27 29.20 -6.01 3.00
CA ASN A 27 28.93 -4.60 2.68
C ASN A 27 28.56 -3.76 3.90
N MET A 28 29.07 -4.10 5.08
CA MET A 28 29.06 -3.19 6.23
C MET A 28 30.32 -2.32 6.19
N ASP A 29 30.51 -1.55 5.14
CA ASP A 29 31.18 -0.27 5.30
C ASP A 29 30.17 0.63 6.05
N ALA A 30 30.61 1.11 7.22
CA ALA A 30 29.78 1.90 8.12
C ALA A 30 29.18 3.09 7.34
N ALA A 31 27.90 3.00 7.02
CA ALA A 31 27.15 4.18 6.65
C ALA A 31 27.31 5.16 7.81
N GLU A 32 27.87 6.36 7.54
CA GLU A 32 27.91 7.43 8.52
C GLU A 32 26.50 7.57 9.09
N THR A 33 26.35 7.33 10.40
CA THR A 33 25.06 7.48 11.09
C THR A 33 24.64 8.93 10.90
N ASN A 34 23.61 9.15 10.09
CA ASN A 34 23.08 10.49 9.85
C ASN A 34 22.35 10.95 11.11
N SER A 35 23.11 11.49 12.07
CA SER A 35 22.60 12.00 13.34
C SER A 35 21.89 13.36 13.19
N GLY A 36 21.86 13.92 11.97
CA GLY A 36 21.21 15.18 11.65
C GLY A 36 19.69 15.14 11.72
N THR A 37 19.08 16.30 11.73
CA THR A 37 17.63 16.45 11.61
C THR A 37 17.20 16.10 10.20
N LEU A 38 16.36 15.05 10.04
CA LEU A 38 15.80 14.68 8.74
C LEU A 38 14.67 15.63 8.33
N LYS A 39 14.75 16.17 7.12
CA LYS A 39 13.77 17.06 6.52
C LYS A 39 12.73 16.24 5.75
N ILE A 40 11.46 16.40 6.09
CA ILE A 40 10.37 15.62 5.55
C ILE A 40 9.45 16.50 4.72
N GLY A 41 9.14 16.04 3.50
CA GLY A 41 8.09 16.60 2.65
C GLY A 41 6.86 15.71 2.62
N LEU A 42 5.68 16.31 2.69
CA LEU A 42 4.39 15.60 2.55
C LEU A 42 3.82 15.82 1.15
N ILE A 43 3.49 14.73 0.45
CA ILE A 43 2.74 14.76 -0.81
C ILE A 43 1.37 14.12 -0.57
N GLY A 44 0.30 14.93 -0.68
CA GLY A 44 -1.08 14.52 -0.36
C GLY A 44 -1.50 14.95 1.05
N CYS A 45 -2.04 16.17 1.14
CA CYS A 45 -2.41 16.87 2.38
C CYS A 45 -3.83 16.51 2.91
N GLY A 46 -4.41 15.40 2.45
CA GLY A 46 -5.69 14.90 2.95
C GLY A 46 -5.60 14.32 4.36
N GLY A 47 -6.71 13.75 4.85
CA GLY A 47 -6.79 13.19 6.20
C GLY A 47 -5.73 12.13 6.51
N ARG A 48 -5.42 11.22 5.56
CA ARG A 48 -4.38 10.21 5.77
C ARG A 48 -2.97 10.82 5.75
N GLY A 49 -2.70 11.77 4.85
CA GLY A 49 -1.39 12.45 4.81
C GLY A 49 -1.10 13.21 6.09
N PHE A 50 -2.07 13.98 6.59
CA PHE A 50 -1.96 14.64 7.90
C PHE A 50 -1.74 13.62 9.03
N GLY A 51 -2.48 12.49 9.02
CA GLY A 51 -2.30 11.39 9.98
C GLY A 51 -0.90 10.79 9.93
N ALA A 52 -0.38 10.49 8.73
CA ALA A 52 0.95 9.90 8.55
C ALA A 52 2.08 10.83 9.07
N VAL A 53 1.98 12.13 8.78
CA VAL A 53 2.94 13.11 9.33
C VAL A 53 2.85 13.18 10.86
N LYS A 54 1.64 13.17 11.42
CA LYS A 54 1.44 13.14 12.87
C LYS A 54 2.06 11.87 13.48
N ASP A 55 1.77 10.70 12.91
CA ASP A 55 2.31 9.41 13.36
C ASP A 55 3.86 9.41 13.29
N CYS A 56 4.43 9.99 12.24
CA CYS A 56 5.86 10.15 12.08
C CYS A 56 6.47 11.06 13.16
N MET A 57 5.84 12.21 13.44
CA MET A 57 6.29 13.13 14.51
C MET A 57 6.15 12.53 15.92
N GLU A 58 5.14 11.69 16.14
CA GLU A 58 4.92 11.01 17.41
C GLU A 58 6.00 9.96 17.69
N GLY A 59 6.44 9.25 16.65
CA GLY A 59 7.38 8.14 16.77
C GLY A 59 8.85 8.54 16.76
N ASN A 60 9.20 9.75 16.29
CA ASN A 60 10.59 10.09 15.99
C ASN A 60 10.99 11.46 16.50
N ASP A 61 12.19 11.54 17.06
CA ASP A 61 12.88 12.77 17.34
C ASP A 61 13.81 13.17 16.17
N ASN A 62 14.32 14.41 16.20
CA ASN A 62 15.24 14.94 15.18
C ASN A 62 14.69 14.81 13.74
N ILE A 63 13.41 15.10 13.56
CA ILE A 63 12.76 15.24 12.25
C ILE A 63 12.08 16.60 12.15
N LYS A 64 11.97 17.14 10.95
CA LYS A 64 11.22 18.37 10.66
C LYS A 64 10.36 18.20 9.42
N ILE A 65 9.10 18.60 9.52
CA ILE A 65 8.21 18.75 8.38
C ILE A 65 8.48 20.13 7.79
N VAL A 66 9.02 20.18 6.57
CA VAL A 66 9.50 21.42 5.97
C VAL A 66 8.80 21.80 4.67
N ALA A 67 8.10 20.85 4.01
CA ALA A 67 7.44 21.10 2.73
C ALA A 67 6.13 20.34 2.59
N LEU A 68 5.17 20.93 1.87
CA LEU A 68 3.86 20.34 1.58
C LEU A 68 3.54 20.44 0.09
N ALA A 69 2.90 19.38 -0.44
CA ALA A 69 2.39 19.37 -1.80
C ALA A 69 1.01 18.68 -1.86
N ASP A 70 0.06 19.29 -2.53
CA ASP A 70 -1.25 18.70 -2.84
C ASP A 70 -1.74 19.19 -4.19
N VAL A 71 -2.63 18.44 -4.82
CA VAL A 71 -3.33 18.89 -6.02
C VAL A 71 -4.22 20.10 -5.72
N PHE A 72 -4.77 20.16 -4.49
CA PHE A 72 -5.73 21.17 -4.07
C PHE A 72 -5.14 22.13 -3.03
N ASP A 73 -5.14 23.42 -3.35
CA ASP A 73 -4.66 24.50 -2.49
C ASP A 73 -5.42 24.59 -1.15
N ASP A 74 -6.73 24.37 -1.17
CA ASP A 74 -7.56 24.35 0.04
C ASP A 74 -7.16 23.24 1.02
N ARG A 75 -6.85 22.03 0.53
CA ARG A 75 -6.36 20.91 1.35
C ARG A 75 -4.95 21.18 1.90
N LEU A 76 -4.09 21.75 1.07
CA LEU A 76 -2.74 22.13 1.47
C LEU A 76 -2.78 23.15 2.62
N LYS A 77 -3.54 24.23 2.46
CA LYS A 77 -3.70 25.30 3.49
C LYS A 77 -4.30 24.77 4.79
N ASP A 78 -5.32 23.91 4.70
CA ASP A 78 -5.93 23.30 5.89
C ASP A 78 -4.96 22.39 6.64
N CYS A 79 -4.20 21.57 5.91
CA CYS A 79 -3.16 20.71 6.48
C CYS A 79 -2.05 21.53 7.16
N ARG A 80 -1.53 22.56 6.50
CA ARG A 80 -0.52 23.47 7.07
C ARG A 80 -0.99 24.06 8.36
N LYS A 81 -2.18 24.68 8.37
CA LYS A 81 -2.80 25.28 9.57
C LYS A 81 -2.90 24.29 10.73
N LYS A 82 -3.32 23.05 10.45
CA LYS A 82 -3.40 21.98 11.46
C LYS A 82 -2.02 21.63 12.01
N LEU A 83 -1.01 21.45 11.16
CA LEU A 83 0.36 21.13 11.57
C LEU A 83 0.97 22.26 12.42
N GLU A 84 0.84 23.51 11.99
CA GLU A 84 1.31 24.68 12.75
C GLU A 84 0.65 24.79 14.12
N SER A 85 -0.65 24.47 14.22
CA SER A 85 -1.39 24.49 15.50
C SER A 85 -0.91 23.43 16.49
N MET A 86 -0.25 22.37 16.03
CA MET A 86 0.27 21.27 16.86
C MET A 86 1.63 21.57 17.49
N GLN A 87 2.33 22.62 17.08
CA GLN A 87 3.70 22.96 17.57
C GLN A 87 3.79 23.21 19.10
N GLY A 88 2.66 23.35 19.78
CA GLY A 88 2.62 23.91 21.14
C GLY A 88 3.02 22.96 22.29
N ARG A 89 3.17 21.63 22.10
CA ARG A 89 3.45 20.69 23.21
C ARG A 89 4.42 19.58 22.82
N MET A 90 3.88 18.50 22.24
CA MET A 90 4.62 17.27 21.88
C MET A 90 5.45 17.42 20.61
N TYR A 91 5.11 18.36 19.73
CA TYR A 91 5.71 18.52 18.41
C TYR A 91 6.52 19.83 18.26
N LYS A 92 6.94 20.42 19.40
CA LYS A 92 7.70 21.68 19.40
C LYS A 92 8.97 21.55 18.54
N GLY A 93 9.08 22.44 17.54
CA GLY A 93 10.22 22.49 16.62
C GLY A 93 10.22 21.40 15.52
N LYS A 94 9.16 20.55 15.45
CA LYS A 94 9.03 19.52 14.40
C LYS A 94 8.30 20.01 13.13
N VAL A 95 7.76 21.22 13.11
CA VAL A 95 7.11 21.81 11.93
C VAL A 95 7.80 23.14 11.62
N ASP A 96 8.28 23.29 10.39
CA ASP A 96 9.07 24.45 9.93
C ASP A 96 8.79 24.69 8.42
N ILE A 97 7.54 25.10 8.12
CA ILE A 97 7.03 25.20 6.75
C ILE A 97 6.92 26.70 6.41
N ASP A 98 7.70 27.17 5.45
CA ASP A 98 7.55 28.49 4.87
C ASP A 98 6.65 28.50 3.61
N ASP A 99 6.33 29.69 3.11
CA ASP A 99 5.46 29.85 1.95
C ASP A 99 6.09 29.33 0.65
N GLY A 100 7.41 29.39 0.53
CA GLY A 100 8.15 28.90 -0.63
C GLY A 100 8.19 27.37 -0.74
N HIS A 101 7.82 26.66 0.32
CA HIS A 101 7.79 25.22 0.39
C HIS A 101 6.36 24.62 0.41
N CYS A 102 5.38 25.36 -0.12
CA CYS A 102 3.99 24.98 -0.25
C CYS A 102 3.58 24.95 -1.73
N PHE A 103 3.32 23.77 -2.28
CA PHE A 103 3.07 23.57 -3.70
C PHE A 103 1.68 23.01 -3.96
N ALA A 104 0.90 23.71 -4.81
CA ALA A 104 -0.43 23.23 -5.24
C ALA A 104 -0.46 22.99 -6.76
N GLY A 105 -1.28 22.02 -7.20
CA GLY A 105 -1.48 21.68 -8.60
C GLY A 105 -1.04 20.26 -8.96
N LEU A 106 -1.28 19.85 -10.22
CA LEU A 106 -0.98 18.50 -10.71
C LEU A 106 0.54 18.21 -10.71
N ASP A 107 1.38 19.21 -10.82
CA ASP A 107 2.83 19.14 -10.82
C ASP A 107 3.48 19.40 -9.43
N ALA A 108 2.66 19.64 -8.41
CA ALA A 108 3.13 19.94 -7.05
C ALA A 108 4.11 18.88 -6.50
N TYR A 109 3.86 17.59 -6.82
CA TYR A 109 4.75 16.49 -6.43
C TYR A 109 6.17 16.61 -7.00
N ARG A 110 6.36 17.24 -8.17
CA ARG A 110 7.69 17.45 -8.75
C ARG A 110 8.39 18.60 -8.05
N LYS A 111 7.68 19.70 -7.83
CA LYS A 111 8.23 20.92 -7.19
C LYS A 111 8.74 20.65 -5.78
N ILE A 112 8.02 19.86 -4.98
CA ILE A 112 8.49 19.51 -3.63
C ILE A 112 9.78 18.66 -3.67
N LEU A 113 9.97 17.82 -4.70
CA LEU A 113 11.16 17.00 -4.85
C LEU A 113 12.42 17.78 -5.21
N GLU A 114 12.27 19.01 -5.71
CA GLU A 114 13.38 19.95 -5.99
C GLU A 114 13.86 20.65 -4.73
N THR A 115 13.14 20.53 -3.61
CA THR A 115 13.53 21.13 -2.32
C THR A 115 14.51 20.22 -1.56
N ASP A 116 15.14 20.80 -0.53
CA ASP A 116 16.10 20.12 0.34
C ASP A 116 15.39 19.24 1.39
N ILE A 117 14.59 18.28 0.94
CA ILE A 117 13.98 17.24 1.77
C ILE A 117 14.80 15.94 1.67
N ASP A 118 14.86 15.17 2.73
CA ASP A 118 15.50 13.85 2.78
C ASP A 118 14.50 12.73 2.54
N VAL A 119 13.28 12.90 3.06
CA VAL A 119 12.24 11.88 3.10
C VAL A 119 10.92 12.43 2.56
N VAL A 120 10.26 11.66 1.72
CA VAL A 120 8.89 11.90 1.27
C VAL A 120 7.92 11.04 2.08
N ILE A 121 6.92 11.65 2.70
CA ILE A 121 5.69 10.96 3.12
C ILE A 121 4.65 11.17 2.02
N HIS A 122 4.21 10.07 1.41
CA HIS A 122 3.32 10.11 0.25
C HIS A 122 1.97 9.47 0.56
N ALA A 123 0.89 10.24 0.45
CA ALA A 123 -0.47 9.82 0.80
C ALA A 123 -1.52 10.29 -0.22
N THR A 124 -1.15 10.42 -1.50
CA THR A 124 -2.11 10.67 -2.58
C THR A 124 -2.96 9.43 -2.89
N PRO A 125 -4.05 9.56 -3.65
CA PRO A 125 -4.79 8.40 -4.13
C PRO A 125 -3.94 7.43 -4.95
N PRO A 126 -4.31 6.14 -5.02
CA PRO A 126 -3.49 5.07 -5.59
C PRO A 126 -3.03 5.27 -7.04
N TYR A 127 -3.85 5.90 -7.88
CA TYR A 127 -3.52 6.13 -9.29
C TYR A 127 -2.20 6.88 -9.50
N ALA A 128 -1.87 7.80 -8.61
CA ALA A 128 -0.71 8.68 -8.74
C ALA A 128 0.60 8.05 -8.21
N ARG A 129 0.50 7.03 -7.37
CA ARG A 129 1.64 6.46 -6.62
C ARG A 129 2.76 5.96 -7.51
N PRO A 130 2.52 5.16 -8.58
CA PRO A 130 3.62 4.67 -9.40
C PRO A 130 4.48 5.78 -9.98
N MET A 131 3.85 6.86 -10.46
CA MET A 131 4.53 8.00 -11.06
C MET A 131 5.24 8.88 -10.02
N HIS A 132 4.57 9.19 -8.91
CA HIS A 132 5.12 10.06 -7.87
C HIS A 132 6.29 9.41 -7.13
N ILE A 133 6.20 8.10 -6.83
CA ILE A 133 7.25 7.38 -6.12
C ILE A 133 8.48 7.16 -7.02
N GLU A 134 8.28 6.87 -8.31
CA GLU A 134 9.39 6.82 -9.26
C GLU A 134 10.14 8.16 -9.29
N ALA A 135 9.44 9.28 -9.38
CA ALA A 135 10.05 10.61 -9.34
C ALA A 135 10.80 10.87 -8.02
N ALA A 136 10.26 10.44 -6.87
CA ALA A 136 10.92 10.60 -5.58
C ALA A 136 12.22 9.78 -5.48
N ILE A 137 12.20 8.52 -5.95
CA ILE A 137 13.39 7.67 -6.00
C ILE A 137 14.43 8.21 -7.00
N ASP A 138 13.99 8.77 -8.13
CA ASP A 138 14.86 9.42 -9.09
C ASP A 138 15.56 10.65 -8.52
N ALA A 139 14.83 11.44 -7.73
CA ALA A 139 15.34 12.58 -7.00
C ALA A 139 16.21 12.22 -5.76
N GLY A 140 16.45 10.92 -5.52
CA GLY A 140 17.30 10.46 -4.42
C GLY A 140 16.67 10.57 -3.03
N LYS A 141 15.34 10.58 -2.92
CA LYS A 141 14.64 10.71 -1.65
C LYS A 141 14.28 9.35 -1.07
N HIS A 142 14.41 9.19 0.26
CA HIS A 142 13.77 8.09 0.99
C HIS A 142 12.26 8.27 0.98
N VAL A 143 11.49 7.17 1.03
CA VAL A 143 10.05 7.23 0.83
C VAL A 143 9.29 6.40 1.85
N PHE A 144 8.28 7.01 2.46
CA PHE A 144 7.09 6.33 2.96
C PHE A 144 5.95 6.55 1.96
N THR A 145 5.25 5.49 1.55
CA THR A 145 4.07 5.61 0.69
C THR A 145 2.90 4.79 1.19
N GLU A 146 1.71 5.34 1.15
CA GLU A 146 0.48 4.62 1.47
C GLU A 146 0.18 3.49 0.47
N LYS A 147 -0.56 2.49 0.94
CA LYS A 147 -1.16 1.42 0.14
C LYS A 147 -2.50 1.87 -0.50
N PRO A 148 -3.01 1.16 -1.54
CA PRO A 148 -2.33 0.24 -2.46
C PRO A 148 -1.36 0.99 -3.38
N LEU A 149 -0.42 0.28 -3.99
CA LEU A 149 0.67 0.94 -4.74
C LEU A 149 0.29 1.36 -6.16
N ALA A 150 -0.78 0.79 -6.71
CA ALA A 150 -1.32 1.10 -8.02
C ALA A 150 -2.78 0.65 -8.11
N VAL A 151 -3.40 0.89 -9.26
CA VAL A 151 -4.78 0.48 -9.56
C VAL A 151 -4.88 -0.49 -10.72
N ASP A 152 -3.77 -0.77 -11.41
CA ASP A 152 -3.72 -1.62 -12.60
C ASP A 152 -2.36 -2.34 -12.74
N PRO A 153 -2.25 -3.36 -13.62
CA PRO A 153 -1.00 -4.09 -13.84
C PRO A 153 0.13 -3.21 -14.35
N ALA A 154 -0.15 -2.23 -15.21
CA ALA A 154 0.86 -1.31 -15.73
C ALA A 154 1.52 -0.50 -14.61
N GLY A 155 0.72 0.03 -13.69
CA GLY A 155 1.20 0.72 -12.49
C GLY A 155 2.01 -0.18 -11.56
N ILE A 156 1.60 -1.44 -11.37
CA ILE A 156 2.35 -2.42 -10.56
C ILE A 156 3.71 -2.73 -11.19
N ARG A 157 3.77 -3.01 -12.49
CA ARG A 157 5.05 -3.25 -13.19
C ARG A 157 6.01 -2.04 -13.06
N ARG A 158 5.48 -0.82 -13.16
CA ARG A 158 6.25 0.41 -12.95
C ARG A 158 6.76 0.50 -11.52
N PHE A 159 5.91 0.22 -10.54
CA PHE A 159 6.27 0.29 -9.12
C PHE A 159 7.33 -0.76 -8.73
N ILE A 160 7.22 -2.00 -9.23
CA ILE A 160 8.24 -3.05 -9.02
C ILE A 160 9.62 -2.59 -9.50
N LYS A 161 9.70 -2.00 -10.70
CA LYS A 161 10.96 -1.44 -11.21
C LYS A 161 11.49 -0.31 -10.31
N THR A 162 10.58 0.53 -9.80
CA THR A 162 10.93 1.62 -8.88
C THR A 162 11.46 1.09 -7.54
N ALA A 163 10.86 0.03 -6.99
CA ALA A 163 11.33 -0.60 -5.75
C ALA A 163 12.72 -1.25 -5.92
N GLN A 164 12.99 -1.86 -7.09
CA GLN A 164 14.31 -2.37 -7.43
C GLN A 164 15.35 -1.25 -7.53
N LYS A 165 15.01 -0.15 -8.22
CA LYS A 165 15.85 1.05 -8.33
C LYS A 165 16.14 1.70 -6.98
N ALA A 166 15.15 1.74 -6.07
CA ALA A 166 15.36 2.20 -4.69
C ALA A 166 16.43 1.36 -3.98
N LYS A 167 16.40 0.04 -4.13
CA LYS A 167 17.40 -0.87 -3.58
C LYS A 167 18.79 -0.61 -4.16
N GLU A 168 18.90 -0.43 -5.49
CA GLU A 168 20.17 -0.14 -6.16
C GLU A 168 20.79 1.18 -5.68
N LYS A 169 19.95 2.18 -5.38
CA LYS A 169 20.36 3.49 -4.85
C LYS A 169 20.53 3.52 -3.32
N ASN A 170 20.32 2.42 -2.62
CA ASN A 170 20.27 2.34 -1.14
C ASN A 170 19.29 3.33 -0.51
N LEU A 171 18.14 3.57 -1.15
CA LEU A 171 17.08 4.41 -0.65
C LEU A 171 16.01 3.55 0.05
N CYS A 172 15.72 3.85 1.30
CA CYS A 172 14.65 3.17 2.02
C CYS A 172 13.29 3.52 1.39
N LEU A 173 12.46 2.47 1.17
CA LEU A 173 11.10 2.56 0.64
C LEU A 173 10.19 1.73 1.53
N HIS A 174 9.40 2.39 2.38
CA HIS A 174 8.45 1.72 3.26
C HIS A 174 7.01 2.01 2.85
N THR A 175 6.16 0.99 2.96
CA THR A 175 4.77 1.04 2.51
C THR A 175 3.81 1.05 3.69
N GLY A 176 2.70 1.78 3.59
CA GLY A 176 1.66 1.92 4.62
C GLY A 176 0.83 0.65 4.84
N THR A 177 1.49 -0.51 4.84
CA THR A 177 0.94 -1.79 5.28
C THR A 177 1.17 -1.93 6.79
N GLN A 178 0.54 -1.07 7.58
CA GLN A 178 0.81 -0.90 9.02
C GLN A 178 0.75 -2.19 9.84
N ARG A 179 0.00 -3.21 9.41
CA ARG A 179 -0.06 -4.51 10.09
C ARG A 179 1.29 -5.22 10.07
N ARG A 180 2.15 -4.97 9.07
CA ARG A 180 3.52 -5.47 9.01
C ARG A 180 4.43 -4.82 10.05
N SER A 181 4.05 -3.67 10.60
CA SER A 181 4.71 -2.99 11.72
C SER A 181 4.04 -3.26 13.08
N SER A 182 2.98 -4.07 13.13
CA SER A 182 2.35 -4.53 14.37
C SER A 182 3.12 -5.70 14.97
N ASN A 183 3.53 -5.59 16.22
CA ASN A 183 4.19 -6.68 16.94
C ASN A 183 3.25 -7.88 17.13
N ALA A 184 1.96 -7.66 17.32
CA ALA A 184 0.98 -8.74 17.41
C ALA A 184 1.00 -9.61 16.15
N TYR A 185 0.99 -8.99 14.96
CA TYR A 185 1.11 -9.72 13.69
C TYR A 185 2.51 -10.34 13.51
N ARG A 186 3.60 -9.58 13.72
CA ARG A 186 4.99 -10.06 13.57
C ARG A 186 5.25 -11.33 14.36
N GLU A 187 4.89 -11.32 15.65
CA GLU A 187 5.08 -12.46 16.53
C GLU A 187 4.18 -13.64 16.15
N THR A 188 2.91 -13.39 15.82
CA THR A 188 1.97 -14.43 15.43
C THR A 188 2.39 -15.09 14.13
N ILE A 189 2.72 -14.31 13.11
CA ILE A 189 3.11 -14.83 11.78
C ILE A 189 4.41 -15.63 11.90
N LYS A 190 5.38 -15.14 12.68
CA LYS A 190 6.60 -15.89 12.95
C LYS A 190 6.29 -17.26 13.58
N LYS A 191 5.43 -17.32 14.60
CA LYS A 191 5.04 -18.58 15.23
C LYS A 191 4.33 -19.51 14.25
N ILE A 192 3.46 -18.99 13.39
CA ILE A 192 2.77 -19.76 12.34
C ILE A 192 3.81 -20.37 11.39
N GLN A 193 4.75 -19.58 10.90
CA GLN A 193 5.82 -20.01 10.00
C GLN A 193 6.78 -21.00 10.67
N ASP A 194 6.95 -20.91 12.00
CA ASP A 194 7.70 -21.87 12.82
C ASP A 194 6.89 -23.17 13.10
N GLY A 195 5.63 -23.29 12.61
CA GLY A 195 4.83 -24.49 12.69
C GLY A 195 3.88 -24.59 13.87
N ALA A 196 3.56 -23.50 14.57
CA ALA A 196 2.67 -23.50 15.74
C ALA A 196 1.28 -24.09 15.47
N ILE A 197 0.75 -23.96 14.24
CA ILE A 197 -0.54 -24.52 13.83
C ILE A 197 -0.39 -25.69 12.83
N GLY A 198 0.83 -26.19 12.62
CA GLY A 198 1.13 -27.22 11.61
C GLY A 198 1.20 -26.64 10.19
N ASP A 199 1.02 -27.50 9.17
CA ASP A 199 0.98 -27.08 7.77
C ASP A 199 -0.32 -26.33 7.50
N ILE A 200 -0.24 -25.20 6.77
CA ILE A 200 -1.42 -24.41 6.40
C ILE A 200 -2.20 -25.17 5.33
N ILE A 201 -3.50 -25.29 5.53
CA ILE A 201 -4.42 -26.01 4.65
C ILE A 201 -5.46 -25.09 3.97
N ALA A 202 -5.79 -23.95 4.59
CA ALA A 202 -6.66 -22.93 4.02
C ALA A 202 -6.49 -21.60 4.74
N ALA A 203 -6.92 -20.52 4.09
CA ALA A 203 -7.06 -19.21 4.69
C ALA A 203 -8.41 -18.58 4.30
N ARG A 204 -8.92 -17.68 5.12
CA ARG A 204 -10.05 -16.82 4.77
C ARG A 204 -9.83 -15.41 5.27
N VAL A 205 -10.27 -14.45 4.47
CA VAL A 205 -10.11 -13.04 4.76
C VAL A 205 -11.39 -12.26 4.46
N TYR A 206 -11.74 -11.33 5.34
CA TYR A 206 -12.96 -10.53 5.20
C TYR A 206 -12.64 -9.05 5.33
N TRP A 207 -13.21 -8.26 4.41
CA TRP A 207 -13.38 -6.81 4.57
C TRP A 207 -14.83 -6.45 4.29
N ASN A 208 -15.69 -6.74 5.24
CA ASN A 208 -17.12 -6.41 5.16
C ASN A 208 -17.36 -5.12 5.95
N GLY A 209 -17.50 -4.02 5.24
CA GLY A 209 -17.67 -2.69 5.82
C GLY A 209 -18.81 -1.90 5.20
N GLU A 210 -18.89 -0.65 5.58
CA GLU A 210 -19.85 0.31 5.04
C GLU A 210 -19.26 1.05 3.83
N LEU A 211 -20.12 1.78 3.11
CA LEU A 211 -19.69 2.63 2.00
C LEU A 211 -18.66 3.65 2.49
N PRO A 212 -17.60 3.90 1.71
CA PRO A 212 -16.69 5.00 1.97
C PRO A 212 -17.39 6.35 1.74
N PHE A 213 -16.67 7.43 2.03
CA PHE A 213 -17.14 8.78 1.71
C PHE A 213 -17.45 8.93 0.22
N SER A 214 -18.42 9.79 -0.08
CA SER A 214 -18.71 10.27 -1.44
C SER A 214 -19.00 11.76 -1.39
N HIS A 215 -18.77 12.46 -2.49
CA HIS A 215 -19.04 13.87 -2.62
C HIS A 215 -20.03 14.11 -3.78
N ASP A 216 -21.05 14.89 -3.52
CA ASP A 216 -21.88 15.44 -4.60
C ASP A 216 -21.04 16.43 -5.42
N ARG A 217 -21.25 16.44 -6.74
CA ARG A 217 -20.55 17.34 -7.65
C ARG A 217 -21.00 18.78 -7.40
N LYS A 218 -20.02 19.68 -7.30
CA LYS A 218 -20.31 21.11 -7.27
C LYS A 218 -20.26 21.71 -8.68
N PRO A 219 -21.12 22.71 -8.98
CA PRO A 219 -21.16 23.30 -10.33
C PRO A 219 -19.84 23.92 -10.80
N GLU A 220 -19.04 24.46 -9.86
CA GLU A 220 -17.76 25.09 -10.15
C GLU A 220 -16.61 24.11 -10.39
N TRP A 221 -16.78 22.82 -10.10
CA TRP A 221 -15.72 21.83 -10.28
C TRP A 221 -15.61 21.34 -11.72
N SER A 222 -14.41 21.36 -12.29
CA SER A 222 -14.12 20.64 -13.53
C SER A 222 -14.35 19.12 -13.36
N ASP A 223 -14.40 18.39 -14.47
CA ASP A 223 -14.52 16.93 -14.38
C ASP A 223 -13.37 16.31 -13.59
N LEU A 224 -12.14 16.71 -13.89
CA LEU A 224 -10.98 16.20 -13.18
C LEU A 224 -11.02 16.54 -11.68
N GLU A 225 -11.38 17.79 -11.33
CA GLU A 225 -11.49 18.19 -9.93
C GLU A 225 -12.49 17.32 -9.18
N TYR A 226 -13.67 17.11 -9.76
CA TYR A 226 -14.67 16.23 -9.17
C TYR A 226 -14.14 14.80 -9.00
N ARG A 227 -13.49 14.23 -10.03
CA ARG A 227 -12.92 12.87 -9.97
C ARG A 227 -11.88 12.76 -8.85
N LEU A 228 -10.98 13.72 -8.73
CA LEU A 228 -9.93 13.71 -7.72
C LEU A 228 -10.45 13.99 -6.31
N ARG A 229 -11.47 14.84 -6.13
CA ARG A 229 -12.11 15.05 -4.83
C ARG A 229 -12.93 13.85 -4.39
N ASN A 230 -13.56 13.16 -5.33
CA ASN A 230 -14.38 11.96 -5.12
C ASN A 230 -13.62 10.66 -5.46
N TRP A 231 -12.30 10.67 -5.31
CA TRP A 231 -11.37 9.64 -5.79
C TRP A 231 -11.70 8.21 -5.33
N TYR A 232 -12.34 8.06 -4.18
CA TYR A 232 -12.65 6.75 -3.61
C TYR A 232 -13.77 6.01 -4.34
N ASN A 233 -14.46 6.67 -5.27
CA ASN A 233 -15.64 6.13 -5.95
C ASN A 233 -15.41 5.82 -7.44
N GLN A 234 -14.15 5.70 -7.87
CA GLN A 234 -13.86 5.43 -9.28
C GLN A 234 -12.73 4.40 -9.42
N ILE A 235 -12.90 3.49 -10.40
CA ILE A 235 -11.96 2.39 -10.63
C ILE A 235 -10.54 2.91 -10.90
N TRP A 236 -10.40 3.92 -11.77
CA TRP A 236 -9.09 4.42 -12.17
C TRP A 236 -8.35 5.19 -11.06
N THR A 237 -9.04 5.69 -10.03
CA THR A 237 -8.40 6.42 -8.93
C THR A 237 -8.11 5.56 -7.71
N CYS A 238 -8.98 4.59 -7.38
CA CYS A 238 -8.85 3.78 -6.17
C CYS A 238 -8.63 2.28 -6.42
N GLY A 239 -8.95 1.77 -7.62
CA GLY A 239 -8.81 0.35 -7.96
C GLY A 239 -9.97 -0.54 -7.54
N ASP A 240 -11.08 0.02 -7.04
CA ASP A 240 -12.22 -0.62 -6.40
C ASP A 240 -11.94 -1.12 -4.96
N ASN A 241 -12.99 -1.52 -4.24
CA ASN A 241 -12.93 -1.83 -2.79
C ASN A 241 -11.96 -2.97 -2.45
N ILE A 242 -11.86 -3.98 -3.30
CA ILE A 242 -10.94 -5.10 -3.10
C ILE A 242 -9.48 -4.63 -3.12
N VAL A 243 -9.13 -3.66 -3.96
CA VAL A 243 -7.77 -3.11 -4.08
C VAL A 243 -7.50 -2.09 -2.99
N GLU A 244 -8.42 -1.15 -2.76
CA GLU A 244 -8.19 -0.03 -1.85
C GLU A 244 -8.25 -0.45 -0.37
N GLN A 245 -9.22 -1.29 0.02
CA GLN A 245 -9.43 -1.68 1.42
C GLN A 245 -8.96 -3.09 1.72
N HIS A 246 -9.39 -4.05 0.94
CA HIS A 246 -9.22 -5.45 1.27
C HIS A 246 -7.78 -5.95 1.11
N ILE A 247 -6.94 -5.18 0.42
CA ILE A 247 -5.49 -5.43 0.34
C ILE A 247 -4.86 -5.67 1.72
N HIS A 248 -5.32 -5.00 2.78
CA HIS A 248 -4.78 -5.19 4.12
C HIS A 248 -4.88 -6.63 4.61
N ASN A 249 -5.97 -7.32 4.27
CA ASN A 249 -6.19 -8.70 4.67
C ASN A 249 -5.46 -9.67 3.74
N ILE A 250 -5.47 -9.40 2.44
CA ILE A 250 -4.75 -10.17 1.42
C ILE A 250 -3.24 -10.16 1.72
N ASP A 251 -2.68 -9.01 2.08
CA ASP A 251 -1.28 -8.84 2.42
C ASP A 251 -0.82 -9.73 3.58
N ILE A 252 -1.66 -9.93 4.58
CA ILE A 252 -1.33 -10.80 5.71
C ILE A 252 -1.18 -12.25 5.29
N ILE A 253 -2.05 -12.74 4.40
CA ILE A 253 -1.95 -14.13 3.95
C ILE A 253 -0.74 -14.31 3.01
N ASN A 254 -0.50 -13.37 2.10
CA ASN A 254 0.72 -13.39 1.27
C ASN A 254 1.99 -13.41 2.16
N TRP A 255 2.02 -12.62 3.25
CA TRP A 255 3.12 -12.64 4.21
C TRP A 255 3.28 -13.98 4.93
N ILE A 256 2.19 -14.58 5.40
CA ILE A 256 2.20 -15.90 6.04
C ILE A 256 2.69 -16.99 5.07
N MET A 257 2.21 -16.95 3.82
CA MET A 257 2.58 -17.91 2.77
C MET A 257 4.00 -17.68 2.23
N GLY A 258 4.57 -16.47 2.42
CA GLY A 258 5.88 -16.06 1.88
C GLY A 258 5.89 -15.96 0.34
N THR A 259 4.72 -15.80 -0.28
CA THR A 259 4.54 -15.73 -1.73
C THR A 259 3.14 -15.21 -2.07
N HIS A 260 2.86 -14.98 -3.34
CA HIS A 260 1.56 -14.60 -3.90
C HIS A 260 0.81 -15.83 -4.48
N PRO A 261 -0.52 -15.75 -4.69
CA PRO A 261 -1.28 -16.77 -5.40
C PRO A 261 -0.82 -16.93 -6.86
N VAL A 262 -1.02 -18.13 -7.42
CA VAL A 262 -0.70 -18.43 -8.83
C VAL A 262 -1.89 -18.28 -9.76
N LYS A 263 -3.13 -18.37 -9.21
CA LYS A 263 -4.36 -18.16 -9.98
C LYS A 263 -5.52 -17.75 -9.08
N VAL A 264 -6.60 -17.28 -9.70
CA VAL A 264 -7.83 -16.86 -9.03
C VAL A 264 -9.05 -17.13 -9.90
N VAL A 265 -10.13 -17.56 -9.26
CA VAL A 265 -11.50 -17.47 -9.77
C VAL A 265 -12.27 -16.52 -8.87
N ALA A 266 -13.10 -15.66 -9.46
CA ALA A 266 -13.79 -14.63 -8.68
C ALA A 266 -15.20 -14.34 -9.20
N SER A 267 -16.05 -13.89 -8.28
CA SER A 267 -17.39 -13.34 -8.54
C SER A 267 -17.57 -12.01 -7.80
N GLY A 268 -18.62 -11.28 -8.12
CA GLY A 268 -18.96 -10.04 -7.48
C GLY A 268 -19.94 -9.23 -8.29
N GLY A 269 -20.12 -7.98 -7.91
CA GLY A 269 -21.03 -7.10 -8.64
C GLY A 269 -21.37 -5.81 -7.91
N ARG A 270 -22.34 -5.11 -8.47
CA ARG A 270 -22.97 -3.94 -7.89
C ARG A 270 -24.45 -4.21 -7.68
N ALA A 271 -24.78 -4.69 -6.50
CA ALA A 271 -26.15 -5.07 -6.11
C ALA A 271 -26.81 -4.03 -5.21
N TRP A 272 -26.07 -3.47 -4.26
CA TRP A 272 -26.58 -2.59 -3.22
C TRP A 272 -26.24 -1.11 -3.43
N LYS A 273 -25.04 -0.79 -3.94
CA LYS A 273 -24.57 0.59 -4.14
C LYS A 273 -25.48 1.35 -5.13
N PRO A 274 -26.01 2.54 -4.74
CA PRO A 274 -26.86 3.34 -5.63
C PRO A 274 -26.17 3.70 -6.95
N ARG A 275 -26.96 3.99 -8.00
CA ARG A 275 -26.44 4.35 -9.33
C ARG A 275 -26.28 5.85 -9.55
N GLU A 276 -26.30 6.66 -8.47
CA GLU A 276 -26.03 8.08 -8.54
C GLU A 276 -24.56 8.33 -8.90
N GLU A 277 -24.28 9.46 -9.59
CA GLU A 277 -22.95 9.85 -10.08
C GLU A 277 -21.86 9.78 -8.97
N LYS A 278 -22.20 10.21 -7.76
CA LYS A 278 -21.25 10.24 -6.63
C LYS A 278 -20.71 8.89 -6.21
N TYR A 279 -21.39 7.80 -6.56
CA TYR A 279 -20.93 6.44 -6.26
C TYR A 279 -20.12 5.81 -7.40
N GLY A 280 -19.90 6.56 -8.49
CA GLY A 280 -19.01 6.20 -9.58
C GLY A 280 -19.32 4.85 -10.25
N ASP A 281 -18.27 4.18 -10.69
CA ASP A 281 -18.32 2.93 -11.47
C ASP A 281 -17.94 1.67 -10.66
N LEU A 282 -17.68 1.79 -9.37
CA LEU A 282 -17.24 0.69 -8.50
C LEU A 282 -18.33 -0.37 -8.29
N TRP A 283 -17.89 -1.59 -8.09
CA TRP A 283 -18.70 -2.64 -7.49
C TRP A 283 -18.87 -2.44 -5.98
N ASP A 284 -19.77 -3.18 -5.37
CA ASP A 284 -19.99 -3.14 -3.93
C ASP A 284 -19.60 -4.43 -3.21
N HIS A 285 -19.31 -5.52 -3.93
CA HIS A 285 -18.82 -6.77 -3.33
C HIS A 285 -17.95 -7.57 -4.29
N PHE A 286 -17.01 -8.33 -3.70
CA PHE A 286 -16.14 -9.30 -4.37
C PHE A 286 -16.01 -10.56 -3.52
N GLU A 287 -15.99 -11.69 -4.19
CA GLU A 287 -15.72 -13.02 -3.66
C GLU A 287 -14.66 -13.67 -4.54
N CYS A 288 -13.50 -13.99 -3.96
CA CYS A 288 -12.39 -14.54 -4.71
C CYS A 288 -11.87 -15.81 -4.04
N ASP A 289 -11.56 -16.81 -4.84
CA ASP A 289 -10.83 -18.01 -4.45
C ASP A 289 -9.43 -17.94 -5.10
N PHE A 290 -8.44 -17.62 -4.27
CA PHE A 290 -7.02 -17.53 -4.68
C PHE A 290 -6.30 -18.84 -4.35
N GLU A 291 -5.63 -19.45 -5.32
CA GLU A 291 -4.81 -20.64 -5.13
C GLU A 291 -3.32 -20.28 -5.06
N TYR A 292 -2.63 -20.74 -4.02
CA TYR A 292 -1.18 -20.61 -3.84
C TYR A 292 -0.42 -21.78 -4.48
N PRO A 293 0.92 -21.63 -4.74
CA PRO A 293 1.72 -22.65 -5.43
C PRO A 293 1.69 -24.05 -4.79
N ASN A 294 1.37 -24.13 -3.48
CA ASN A 294 1.28 -25.39 -2.75
C ASN A 294 -0.14 -25.97 -2.67
N GLY A 295 -1.08 -25.43 -3.44
CA GLY A 295 -2.49 -25.86 -3.46
C GLY A 295 -3.33 -25.39 -2.26
N VAL A 296 -2.81 -24.46 -1.44
CA VAL A 296 -3.59 -23.81 -0.38
C VAL A 296 -4.47 -22.74 -1.00
N HIS A 297 -5.74 -22.70 -0.57
CA HIS A 297 -6.69 -21.69 -1.00
C HIS A 297 -6.90 -20.58 0.04
N MET A 298 -6.97 -19.33 -0.42
CA MET A 298 -7.42 -18.17 0.33
C MET A 298 -8.79 -17.72 -0.17
N PHE A 299 -9.81 -17.91 0.65
CA PHE A 299 -11.17 -17.41 0.39
C PHE A 299 -11.29 -15.97 0.87
N SER A 300 -11.57 -15.08 -0.05
CA SER A 300 -11.51 -13.62 0.12
C SER A 300 -12.89 -13.02 -0.14
N PHE A 301 -13.44 -12.30 0.85
CA PHE A 301 -14.76 -11.69 0.78
C PHE A 301 -14.65 -10.20 1.15
N SER A 302 -15.10 -9.31 0.27
CA SER A 302 -15.17 -7.89 0.57
C SER A 302 -16.48 -7.29 0.11
N ARG A 303 -17.03 -6.38 0.91
CA ARG A 303 -18.23 -5.63 0.54
C ARG A 303 -18.32 -4.27 1.23
N HIS A 304 -19.05 -3.36 0.61
CA HIS A 304 -19.43 -2.06 1.14
C HIS A 304 -20.95 -1.92 1.18
N TRP A 305 -21.59 -2.39 2.25
CA TRP A 305 -23.05 -2.33 2.45
C TRP A 305 -23.36 -1.70 3.81
N ASN A 306 -24.06 -0.57 3.82
CA ASN A 306 -24.48 0.07 5.05
C ASN A 306 -25.54 -0.78 5.78
N ASN A 307 -25.64 -0.60 7.09
CA ASN A 307 -26.62 -1.28 7.95
C ASN A 307 -26.52 -2.83 7.88
N SER A 308 -25.35 -3.35 7.60
CA SER A 308 -25.04 -4.78 7.56
C SER A 308 -23.97 -5.12 8.58
N LYS A 309 -23.83 -6.39 8.95
CA LYS A 309 -22.78 -6.79 9.89
C LYS A 309 -21.41 -6.47 9.32
N ASN A 310 -20.64 -5.61 9.99
CA ASN A 310 -19.23 -5.37 9.69
C ASN A 310 -18.39 -6.54 10.21
N ASP A 311 -17.38 -6.95 9.39
CA ASP A 311 -16.48 -8.04 9.76
C ASP A 311 -15.16 -7.86 8.99
N VAL A 312 -14.07 -7.57 9.70
CA VAL A 312 -12.74 -7.32 9.12
C VAL A 312 -11.73 -8.16 9.88
N PHE A 313 -11.26 -9.24 9.25
CA PHE A 313 -10.28 -10.14 9.87
C PHE A 313 -9.56 -11.01 8.85
N GLU A 314 -8.48 -11.64 9.30
CA GLU A 314 -7.79 -12.75 8.66
C GLU A 314 -7.82 -13.98 9.56
N GLN A 315 -7.97 -15.16 8.96
CA GLN A 315 -7.86 -16.42 9.66
C GLN A 315 -7.16 -17.46 8.79
N VAL A 316 -6.20 -18.15 9.37
CA VAL A 316 -5.54 -19.31 8.76
C VAL A 316 -5.88 -20.58 9.51
N PHE A 317 -6.00 -21.66 8.76
CA PHE A 317 -6.27 -23.01 9.26
C PHE A 317 -5.05 -23.87 8.95
N GLY A 318 -4.56 -24.57 9.95
CA GLY A 318 -3.46 -25.52 9.83
C GLY A 318 -3.84 -26.90 10.32
N THR A 319 -2.98 -27.89 10.07
CA THR A 319 -3.21 -29.30 10.44
C THR A 319 -3.27 -29.53 11.95
N LYS A 320 -2.79 -28.60 12.77
CA LYS A 320 -2.74 -28.69 14.24
C LYS A 320 -3.53 -27.60 14.96
N GLY A 321 -4.14 -26.67 14.22
CA GLY A 321 -4.90 -25.57 14.82
C GLY A 321 -5.25 -24.46 13.83
N LYS A 322 -5.67 -23.32 14.35
CA LYS A 322 -6.01 -22.12 13.58
C LYS A 322 -5.52 -20.88 14.30
N SER A 323 -5.38 -19.77 13.56
CA SER A 323 -4.99 -18.47 14.12
C SER A 323 -5.75 -17.34 13.42
N MET A 324 -5.99 -16.26 14.17
CA MET A 324 -6.50 -14.97 13.65
C MET A 324 -5.37 -14.05 13.16
N CYS A 325 -4.18 -14.60 12.94
CA CYS A 325 -2.99 -13.94 12.42
C CYS A 325 -2.36 -12.86 13.33
N ASN A 326 -2.99 -12.47 14.42
CA ASN A 326 -2.51 -11.50 15.42
C ASN A 326 -2.77 -11.93 16.88
N ASP A 327 -3.16 -13.18 17.11
CA ASP A 327 -3.64 -13.70 18.39
C ASP A 327 -2.57 -14.37 19.27
N MET A 328 -1.31 -14.40 18.81
CA MET A 328 -0.19 -14.98 19.56
C MET A 328 0.90 -13.95 19.90
N GLY A 329 0.64 -12.67 19.67
CA GLY A 329 1.53 -11.55 19.97
C GLY A 329 0.76 -10.38 20.59
N LYS A 330 1.48 -9.29 20.92
CA LYS A 330 0.88 -8.10 21.51
C LYS A 330 1.54 -6.82 21.02
N ASP A 331 0.74 -5.83 20.63
CA ASP A 331 1.24 -4.50 20.31
C ASP A 331 1.62 -3.73 21.59
N THR A 332 2.78 -3.09 21.54
CA THR A 332 3.27 -2.16 22.56
C THR A 332 3.18 -0.71 22.12
N LYS A 333 3.05 -0.49 20.81
CA LYS A 333 2.88 0.82 20.17
C LYS A 333 1.81 0.73 19.08
N ASN A 334 1.26 1.88 18.72
CA ASN A 334 0.38 1.99 17.57
C ASN A 334 1.16 1.59 16.28
N PRO A 335 0.69 0.62 15.50
CA PRO A 335 1.37 0.18 14.27
C PRO A 335 1.61 1.30 13.25
N TYR A 336 0.73 2.29 13.17
CA TYR A 336 0.92 3.48 12.33
C TYR A 336 2.10 4.35 12.77
N VAL A 337 2.36 4.44 14.06
CA VAL A 337 3.55 5.12 14.59
C VAL A 337 4.79 4.25 14.37
N GLN A 338 4.65 2.93 14.57
CA GLN A 338 5.77 1.99 14.45
C GLN A 338 6.32 1.92 13.02
N GLU A 339 5.47 1.98 11.98
CA GLU A 339 5.96 1.97 10.59
C GLU A 339 6.87 3.16 10.27
N HIS A 340 6.61 4.32 10.83
CA HIS A 340 7.49 5.49 10.68
C HIS A 340 8.77 5.37 11.53
N ILE A 341 8.72 4.75 12.71
CA ILE A 341 9.92 4.44 13.49
C ILE A 341 10.82 3.49 12.70
N ASP A 342 10.27 2.41 12.16
CA ASP A 342 11.00 1.41 11.37
C ASP A 342 11.73 2.08 10.19
N LEU A 343 11.04 2.98 9.47
CA LEU A 343 11.63 3.71 8.34
C LEU A 343 12.78 4.64 8.79
N ILE A 344 12.56 5.47 9.80
CA ILE A 344 13.56 6.47 10.23
C ILE A 344 14.79 5.78 10.82
N GLN A 345 14.62 4.71 11.58
CA GLN A 345 15.74 3.90 12.08
C GLN A 345 16.55 3.27 10.93
N ALA A 346 15.89 2.74 9.90
CA ALA A 346 16.58 2.20 8.74
C ALA A 346 17.35 3.28 7.96
N ILE A 347 16.78 4.48 7.78
CA ILE A 347 17.45 5.62 7.14
C ILE A 347 18.71 6.04 7.91
N ARG A 348 18.67 5.99 9.24
CA ARG A 348 19.81 6.35 10.11
C ARG A 348 20.85 5.24 10.26
N GLY A 349 20.61 4.06 9.71
CA GLY A 349 21.48 2.90 9.92
C GLY A 349 21.37 2.30 11.33
N GLU A 350 20.36 2.67 12.10
CA GLU A 350 20.05 2.11 13.44
C GLU A 350 19.29 0.77 13.33
N ALA A 351 18.77 0.46 12.15
CA ALA A 351 18.11 -0.80 11.79
C ALA A 351 18.58 -1.25 10.39
N PRO A 352 18.35 -2.53 10.01
CA PRO A 352 18.67 -3.00 8.66
C PRO A 352 17.96 -2.17 7.59
N TYR A 353 18.54 -2.12 6.38
CA TYR A 353 17.94 -1.52 5.21
C TYR A 353 16.50 -1.98 5.01
N LEU A 354 15.59 -1.04 4.75
CA LEU A 354 14.16 -1.29 4.65
C LEU A 354 13.62 -0.94 3.26
N ASN A 355 13.10 -1.96 2.57
CA ASN A 355 12.34 -1.79 1.33
C ASN A 355 11.23 -2.85 1.29
N THR A 356 9.98 -2.41 1.50
CA THR A 356 8.78 -3.26 1.49
C THR A 356 7.98 -3.11 0.20
N GLY A 357 8.58 -2.49 -0.83
CA GLY A 357 7.88 -2.15 -2.07
C GLY A 357 7.46 -3.37 -2.87
N ILE A 358 8.27 -4.42 -2.93
CA ILE A 358 7.95 -5.63 -3.69
C ILE A 358 6.80 -6.40 -3.05
N GLU A 359 6.85 -6.65 -1.75
CA GLU A 359 5.83 -7.38 -1.00
C GLU A 359 4.47 -6.69 -1.07
N CYS A 360 4.46 -5.36 -0.95
CA CYS A 360 3.22 -4.59 -1.09
C CYS A 360 2.72 -4.55 -2.54
N ALA A 361 3.63 -4.53 -3.54
CA ALA A 361 3.26 -4.61 -4.95
C ALA A 361 2.61 -5.97 -5.28
N GLU A 362 3.16 -7.07 -4.78
CA GLU A 362 2.58 -8.41 -4.93
C GLU A 362 1.19 -8.48 -4.27
N SER A 363 1.03 -7.94 -3.08
CA SER A 363 -0.28 -7.91 -2.40
C SER A 363 -1.29 -7.01 -3.12
N THR A 364 -0.84 -5.87 -3.66
CA THR A 364 -1.68 -5.00 -4.50
C THR A 364 -2.08 -5.72 -5.80
N MET A 365 -1.13 -6.41 -6.45
CA MET A 365 -1.40 -7.17 -7.68
C MET A 365 -2.35 -8.34 -7.43
N THR A 366 -2.24 -9.02 -6.29
CA THR A 366 -3.20 -10.07 -5.89
C THR A 366 -4.63 -9.52 -5.85
N ALA A 367 -4.83 -8.36 -5.24
CA ALA A 367 -6.14 -7.69 -5.21
C ALA A 367 -6.62 -7.27 -6.62
N ILE A 368 -5.72 -6.74 -7.45
CA ILE A 368 -6.01 -6.37 -8.85
C ILE A 368 -6.37 -7.61 -9.67
N MET A 369 -5.66 -8.71 -9.53
CA MET A 369 -5.94 -9.99 -10.20
C MET A 369 -7.34 -10.50 -9.85
N GLY A 370 -7.73 -10.44 -8.56
CA GLY A 370 -9.07 -10.78 -8.10
C GLY A 370 -10.15 -9.89 -8.72
N ARG A 371 -9.92 -8.57 -8.80
CA ARG A 371 -10.83 -7.65 -9.50
C ARG A 371 -10.94 -7.99 -10.99
N MET A 372 -9.83 -8.22 -11.66
CA MET A 372 -9.82 -8.55 -13.09
C MET A 372 -10.57 -9.83 -13.37
N ALA A 373 -10.37 -10.89 -12.58
CA ALA A 373 -11.10 -12.15 -12.70
C ALA A 373 -12.60 -11.95 -12.48
N ALA A 374 -13.00 -11.18 -11.47
CA ALA A 374 -14.39 -10.88 -11.19
C ALA A 374 -15.06 -10.08 -12.33
N TYR A 375 -14.38 -9.08 -12.88
CA TYR A 375 -14.92 -8.26 -13.97
C TYR A 375 -15.06 -9.01 -15.28
N THR A 376 -14.09 -9.89 -15.59
CA THR A 376 -14.13 -10.70 -16.82
C THR A 376 -14.98 -11.95 -16.69
N GLY A 377 -15.19 -12.48 -15.46
CA GLY A 377 -15.80 -13.76 -15.22
C GLY A 377 -14.90 -14.94 -15.62
N GLN A 378 -13.60 -14.74 -15.77
CA GLN A 378 -12.62 -15.75 -16.19
C GLN A 378 -11.68 -16.13 -15.04
N GLU A 379 -11.18 -17.37 -15.04
CA GLU A 379 -10.00 -17.72 -14.27
C GLU A 379 -8.80 -16.96 -14.82
N LEU A 380 -7.99 -16.37 -13.94
CA LEU A 380 -6.75 -15.70 -14.32
C LEU A 380 -5.56 -16.31 -13.58
N THR A 381 -4.45 -16.49 -14.30
CA THR A 381 -3.17 -16.78 -13.67
C THR A 381 -2.47 -15.48 -13.25
N TRP A 382 -1.51 -15.59 -12.32
CA TRP A 382 -0.68 -14.47 -11.92
C TRP A 382 0.03 -13.81 -13.10
N ASP A 383 0.64 -14.64 -13.97
CA ASP A 383 1.40 -14.15 -15.11
C ASP A 383 0.51 -13.45 -16.14
N ASP A 384 -0.68 -13.99 -16.42
CA ASP A 384 -1.66 -13.34 -17.29
C ASP A 384 -2.09 -11.98 -16.74
N ALA A 385 -2.36 -11.91 -15.46
CA ALA A 385 -2.81 -10.69 -14.82
C ALA A 385 -1.70 -9.63 -14.73
N LEU A 386 -0.50 -10.02 -14.30
CA LEU A 386 0.63 -9.08 -14.17
C LEU A 386 1.10 -8.55 -15.52
N ASN A 387 1.07 -9.38 -16.58
CA ASN A 387 1.54 -9.01 -17.92
C ASN A 387 0.42 -8.47 -18.83
N ALA A 388 -0.83 -8.37 -18.32
CA ALA A 388 -1.93 -7.81 -19.09
C ALA A 388 -1.59 -6.39 -19.59
N ASP A 389 -1.93 -6.12 -20.85
CA ASP A 389 -1.84 -4.79 -21.45
C ASP A 389 -3.05 -3.94 -21.02
N LEU A 390 -3.12 -3.70 -19.70
CA LEU A 390 -4.18 -2.94 -19.08
C LEU A 390 -3.58 -1.76 -18.31
N SER A 391 -3.93 -0.55 -18.75
CA SER A 391 -3.71 0.71 -18.06
C SER A 391 -5.03 1.46 -17.98
N ILE A 392 -5.52 1.70 -16.77
CA ILE A 392 -6.81 2.38 -16.56
C ILE A 392 -6.67 3.83 -16.12
N VAL A 393 -5.44 4.24 -15.79
CA VAL A 393 -5.15 5.63 -15.41
C VAL A 393 -4.94 6.45 -16.68
N PRO A 394 -5.62 7.60 -16.84
CA PRO A 394 -5.37 8.50 -17.97
C PRO A 394 -3.90 8.97 -17.98
N GLU A 395 -3.26 8.95 -19.16
CA GLU A 395 -1.84 9.31 -19.29
C GLU A 395 -1.57 10.76 -18.91
N ASP A 396 -2.43 11.69 -19.37
CA ASP A 396 -2.29 13.13 -19.14
C ASP A 396 -3.52 13.68 -18.43
N LEU A 397 -3.33 14.07 -17.17
CA LEU A 397 -4.37 14.76 -16.42
C LEU A 397 -4.37 16.26 -16.75
N ASP A 398 -5.53 16.78 -17.13
CA ASP A 398 -5.72 18.17 -17.50
C ASP A 398 -7.07 18.67 -16.98
N TRP A 399 -7.08 19.83 -16.33
CA TRP A 399 -8.28 20.44 -15.75
C TRP A 399 -9.37 20.72 -16.77
N ASN A 400 -9.03 20.88 -18.04
CA ASN A 400 -9.94 21.23 -19.13
C ASN A 400 -10.46 20.02 -19.92
N LYS A 401 -9.94 18.80 -19.62
CA LYS A 401 -10.43 17.57 -20.25
C LYS A 401 -11.64 17.01 -19.52
N SER A 402 -12.49 16.31 -20.27
CA SER A 402 -13.60 15.54 -19.71
C SER A 402 -13.14 14.14 -19.27
N TYR A 403 -13.62 13.72 -18.11
CA TYR A 403 -13.35 12.40 -17.52
C TYR A 403 -14.70 11.74 -17.17
N PRO A 404 -15.45 11.25 -18.16
CA PRO A 404 -16.75 10.62 -17.90
C PRO A 404 -16.58 9.38 -17.00
N ILE A 405 -17.61 9.08 -16.22
CA ILE A 405 -17.66 7.80 -15.49
C ILE A 405 -17.82 6.68 -16.52
N GLY A 406 -16.98 5.66 -16.41
CA GLY A 406 -17.08 4.46 -17.22
C GLY A 406 -18.36 3.67 -16.94
N PRO A 407 -18.72 2.74 -17.82
CA PRO A 407 -19.79 1.81 -17.51
C PRO A 407 -19.40 0.93 -16.32
N ILE A 408 -20.38 0.56 -15.50
CA ILE A 408 -20.18 -0.42 -14.44
C ILE A 408 -19.82 -1.75 -15.12
N PRO A 409 -18.68 -2.38 -14.77
CA PRO A 409 -18.29 -3.66 -15.36
C PRO A 409 -19.37 -4.73 -15.21
N VAL A 410 -19.54 -5.56 -16.24
CA VAL A 410 -20.49 -6.69 -16.25
C VAL A 410 -19.72 -7.95 -16.63
N PRO A 411 -19.70 -9.00 -15.80
CA PRO A 411 -18.96 -10.22 -16.07
C PRO A 411 -19.31 -10.81 -17.44
N GLY A 412 -18.27 -11.24 -18.18
CA GLY A 412 -18.40 -11.79 -19.52
C GLY A 412 -18.75 -10.76 -20.62
N LYS A 413 -18.78 -9.47 -20.31
CA LYS A 413 -19.01 -8.36 -21.26
C LYS A 413 -17.91 -7.28 -21.19
N ALA A 414 -16.90 -7.52 -20.38
CA ALA A 414 -15.75 -6.63 -20.20
C ALA A 414 -14.62 -6.96 -21.20
#